data_435547709281da99f365f770b2a6f9f0
#
_entry.id   435547709281da99f365f770b2a6f9f0
#
_cell.length_a   1.000
_cell.length_b   1.000
_cell.length_c   1.000
_cell.angle_alpha   90.00
_cell.angle_beta   90.00
_cell.angle_gamma   90.00
#
_symmetry.space_group_name_H-M   'P 1'
#
loop_
_entity.id
_entity.type
_entity.pdbx_description
1 polymer ?
#
loop_
_entity_poly.entity_id
_entity_poly.type
_entity_poly.pdbx_seq_one_letter_code
_entity_poly.pdbx_strand_id
1 'polypeptide(L)'
;RTEKDIERMRASLEKRKVNAEKGLLEECIEADLNFHIAIADATYNRILADIYRSASLHLLSEFNRIYDGTNCFINSQSSHEKLLRYIIAGDLKNARKMATRIVEEP
;
A
#
# COMPACT_ATOMS: atom_id res chain seq x y z
N ARG A 1 -5.82 16.18 0.91
CA ARG A 1 -6.11 15.04 1.77
C ARG A 1 -6.94 15.45 2.99
N THR A 2 -7.74 14.57 3.50
CA THR A 2 -8.62 14.81 4.64
C THR A 2 -8.32 13.81 5.75
N GLU A 3 -8.95 14.02 6.93
CA GLU A 3 -8.86 13.06 8.03
C GLU A 3 -9.37 11.68 7.60
N LYS A 4 -10.41 11.62 6.78
CA LYS A 4 -10.93 10.34 6.25
C LYS A 4 -9.90 9.64 5.39
N ASP A 5 -9.16 10.39 4.57
CA ASP A 5 -8.09 9.84 3.73
C ASP A 5 -6.99 9.23 4.60
N ILE A 6 -6.59 9.93 5.65
CA ILE A 6 -5.56 9.48 6.57
C ILE A 6 -6.02 8.21 7.29
N GLU A 7 -7.25 8.19 7.79
CA GLU A 7 -7.79 7.01 8.47
C GLU A 7 -7.87 5.80 7.55
N ARG A 8 -8.27 6.02 6.30
CA ARG A 8 -8.33 4.96 5.30
C ARG A 8 -6.95 4.37 5.02
N MET A 9 -5.94 5.22 4.89
CA MET A 9 -4.57 4.76 4.72
C MET A 9 -4.07 3.98 5.93
N ARG A 10 -4.34 4.47 7.14
CA ARG A 10 -3.95 3.78 8.38
C ARG A 10 -4.64 2.42 8.51
N ALA A 11 -5.93 2.37 8.23
CA ALA A 11 -6.70 1.14 8.31
C ALA A 11 -6.16 0.08 7.35
N SER A 12 -5.82 0.49 6.13
CA SER A 12 -5.24 -0.41 5.14
C SER A 12 -3.89 -0.95 5.58
N LEU A 13 -3.04 -0.10 6.16
CA LEU A 13 -1.73 -0.53 6.67
C LEU A 13 -1.85 -1.48 7.84
N GLU A 14 -2.81 -1.26 8.73
CA GLU A 14 -3.05 -2.15 9.86
C GLU A 14 -3.53 -3.53 9.38
N LYS A 15 -4.45 -3.57 8.44
CA LYS A 15 -4.90 -4.83 7.83
C LYS A 15 -3.76 -5.56 7.14
N ARG A 16 -2.92 -4.82 6.41
CA ARG A 16 -1.74 -5.37 5.75
C ARG A 16 -0.82 -6.05 6.76
N LYS A 17 -0.54 -5.37 7.86
CA LYS A 17 0.32 -5.86 8.93
C LYS A 17 -0.26 -7.11 9.57
N VAL A 18 -1.51 -7.05 10.03
CA VAL A 18 -2.16 -8.16 10.72
C VAL A 18 -2.24 -9.40 9.82
N ASN A 19 -2.65 -9.22 8.58
CA ASN A 19 -2.76 -10.34 7.66
C ASN A 19 -1.40 -10.90 7.26
N ALA A 20 -0.38 -10.04 7.15
CA ALA A 20 0.98 -10.51 6.91
C ALA A 20 1.49 -11.36 8.07
N GLU A 21 1.26 -10.94 9.30
CA GLU A 21 1.66 -11.67 10.48
C GLU A 21 0.95 -13.01 10.61
N LYS A 22 -0.29 -13.09 10.15
CA LYS A 22 -1.09 -14.33 10.14
C LYS A 22 -0.77 -15.23 8.95
N GLY A 23 0.06 -14.78 8.02
CA GLY A 23 0.38 -15.55 6.81
C GLY A 23 -0.77 -15.62 5.81
N LEU A 24 -1.73 -14.70 5.88
CA LEU A 24 -2.88 -14.64 4.98
C LEU A 24 -2.53 -13.82 3.75
N LEU A 25 -1.95 -14.45 2.74
CA LEU A 25 -1.39 -13.77 1.58
C LEU A 25 -2.42 -12.98 0.79
N GLU A 26 -3.54 -13.57 0.44
CA GLU A 26 -4.57 -12.88 -0.38
C GLU A 26 -5.10 -11.64 0.32
N GLU A 27 -5.44 -11.76 1.60
CA GLU A 27 -5.94 -10.65 2.40
C GLU A 27 -4.88 -9.55 2.58
N CYS A 28 -3.62 -9.96 2.72
CA CYS A 28 -2.50 -9.04 2.81
C CYS A 28 -2.31 -8.23 1.53
N ILE A 29 -2.34 -8.91 0.38
CA ILE A 29 -2.21 -8.26 -0.94
C ILE A 29 -3.38 -7.29 -1.15
N GLU A 30 -4.58 -7.70 -0.81
CA GLU A 30 -5.76 -6.83 -0.94
C GLU A 30 -5.60 -5.56 -0.10
N ALA A 31 -5.13 -5.69 1.14
CA ALA A 31 -4.88 -4.54 2.00
C ALA A 31 -3.78 -3.64 1.44
N ASP A 32 -2.72 -4.22 0.88
CA ASP A 32 -1.64 -3.48 0.25
C ASP A 32 -2.14 -2.67 -0.95
N LEU A 33 -2.93 -3.28 -1.81
CA LEU A 33 -3.54 -2.59 -2.96
C LEU A 33 -4.46 -1.47 -2.50
N ASN A 34 -5.27 -1.71 -1.48
CA ASN A 34 -6.16 -0.68 -0.92
C ASN A 34 -5.37 0.50 -0.35
N PHE A 35 -4.22 0.25 0.26
CA PHE A 35 -3.35 1.30 0.75
C PHE A 35 -2.86 2.18 -0.41
N HIS A 36 -2.38 1.57 -1.50
CA HIS A 36 -1.91 2.32 -2.67
C HIS A 36 -3.02 3.11 -3.35
N ILE A 37 -4.23 2.55 -3.43
CA ILE A 37 -5.40 3.26 -3.95
C ILE A 37 -5.73 4.47 -3.05
N ALA A 38 -5.69 4.27 -1.74
CA ALA A 38 -5.97 5.34 -0.79
C ALA A 38 -4.96 6.49 -0.93
N ILE A 39 -3.67 6.18 -1.14
CA ILE A 39 -2.65 7.19 -1.40
C ILE A 39 -2.97 7.96 -2.68
N ALA A 40 -3.30 7.26 -3.76
CA ALA A 40 -3.60 7.90 -5.03
C ALA A 40 -4.81 8.81 -4.92
N ASP A 41 -5.85 8.38 -4.21
CA ASP A 41 -7.03 9.22 -3.95
C ASP A 41 -6.67 10.44 -3.10
N ALA A 42 -5.90 10.25 -2.03
CA ALA A 42 -5.53 11.32 -1.10
C ALA A 42 -4.62 12.38 -1.74
N THR A 43 -3.84 11.99 -2.72
CA THR A 43 -2.96 12.90 -3.46
C THR A 43 -3.61 13.41 -4.74
N TYR A 44 -4.90 13.14 -4.92
CA TYR A 44 -5.70 13.56 -6.09
C TYR A 44 -5.15 13.05 -7.41
N ASN A 45 -4.43 11.94 -7.39
CA ASN A 45 -3.94 11.30 -8.60
C ASN A 45 -5.00 10.32 -9.11
N ARG A 46 -5.99 10.88 -9.79
CA ARG A 46 -7.17 10.17 -10.25
C ARG A 46 -6.84 9.07 -11.26
N ILE A 47 -5.92 9.37 -12.16
CA ILE A 47 -5.51 8.41 -13.19
C ILE A 47 -4.89 7.18 -12.54
N LEU A 48 -3.98 7.37 -11.58
CA LEU A 48 -3.33 6.27 -10.88
C LEU A 48 -4.35 5.47 -10.04
N ALA A 49 -5.25 6.15 -9.35
CA ALA A 49 -6.32 5.49 -8.59
C ALA A 49 -7.18 4.62 -9.49
N ASP A 50 -7.58 5.11 -10.65
CA ASP A 50 -8.40 4.37 -11.60
C ASP A 50 -7.64 3.17 -12.16
N ILE A 51 -6.35 3.31 -12.43
CA ILE A 51 -5.50 2.21 -12.88
C ILE A 51 -5.47 1.10 -11.84
N TYR A 52 -5.21 1.44 -10.57
CA TYR A 52 -5.20 0.46 -9.49
C TYR A 52 -6.55 -0.24 -9.35
N ARG A 53 -7.66 0.51 -9.37
CA ARG A 53 -8.99 -0.08 -9.26
C ARG A 53 -9.30 -1.01 -10.42
N SER A 54 -8.98 -0.59 -11.64
CA SER A 54 -9.25 -1.38 -12.83
C SER A 54 -8.43 -2.66 -12.88
N ALA A 55 -7.19 -2.59 -12.38
CA ALA A 55 -6.27 -3.71 -12.41
C ALA A 55 -6.30 -4.57 -11.13
N SER A 56 -7.09 -4.19 -10.12
CA SER A 56 -6.99 -4.79 -8.79
C SER A 56 -7.18 -6.32 -8.77
N LEU A 57 -8.16 -6.83 -9.49
CA LEU A 57 -8.40 -8.28 -9.54
C LEU A 57 -7.25 -9.01 -10.22
N HIS A 58 -6.73 -8.42 -11.29
CA HIS A 58 -5.59 -8.98 -12.00
C HIS A 58 -4.33 -8.95 -11.14
N LEU A 59 -4.07 -7.82 -10.46
CA LEU A 59 -2.92 -7.68 -9.57
C LEU A 59 -3.00 -8.65 -8.40
N LEU A 60 -4.18 -8.80 -7.81
CA LEU A 60 -4.40 -9.74 -6.72
C LEU A 60 -4.08 -11.17 -7.17
N SER A 61 -4.58 -11.57 -8.33
CA SER A 61 -4.34 -12.90 -8.90
C SER A 61 -2.86 -13.12 -9.19
N GLU A 62 -2.20 -12.17 -9.83
CA GLU A 62 -0.78 -12.28 -10.18
C GLU A 62 0.11 -12.32 -8.95
N PHE A 63 -0.14 -11.46 -7.97
CA PHE A 63 0.66 -11.43 -6.74
C PHE A 63 0.46 -12.70 -5.93
N ASN A 64 -0.77 -13.19 -5.86
CA ASN A 64 -1.07 -14.43 -5.15
C ASN A 64 -0.35 -15.64 -5.80
N ARG A 65 -0.13 -15.59 -7.11
CA ARG A 65 0.61 -16.61 -7.85
C ARG A 65 2.12 -16.50 -7.66
N ILE A 66 2.64 -15.27 -7.58
CA ILE A 66 4.09 -14.99 -7.53
C ILE A 66 4.66 -15.17 -6.13
N TYR A 67 3.97 -14.65 -5.12
CA TYR A 67 4.49 -14.67 -3.76
C TYR A 67 4.23 -16.01 -3.07
N ASP A 68 5.25 -16.49 -2.38
CA ASP A 68 5.19 -17.73 -1.59
C ASP A 68 5.12 -17.36 -0.11
N GLY A 69 3.96 -16.87 0.32
CA GLY A 69 3.74 -16.42 1.69
C GLY A 69 3.91 -14.92 1.86
N THR A 70 3.89 -14.47 3.10
CA THR A 70 3.80 -13.04 3.44
C THR A 70 5.09 -12.39 3.93
N ASN A 71 6.22 -13.10 3.92
CA ASN A 71 7.48 -12.58 4.47
C ASN A 71 7.92 -11.26 3.84
N CYS A 72 7.76 -11.14 2.53
CA CYS A 72 8.07 -9.93 1.79
C CYS A 72 7.25 -8.74 2.30
N PHE A 73 5.98 -8.99 2.60
CA PHE A 73 5.08 -7.97 3.13
C PHE A 73 5.43 -7.59 4.57
N ILE A 74 5.82 -8.55 5.40
CA ILE A 74 6.31 -8.29 6.75
C ILE A 74 7.55 -7.40 6.69
N ASN A 75 8.50 -7.76 5.85
CA ASN A 75 9.76 -7.03 5.73
C ASN A 75 9.60 -5.61 5.20
N SER A 76 8.60 -5.37 4.37
CA SER A 76 8.35 -4.05 3.79
C SER A 76 7.30 -3.21 4.52
N GLN A 77 6.75 -3.71 5.63
CA GLN A 77 5.74 -2.96 6.39
C GLN A 77 6.29 -1.61 6.88
N SER A 78 7.51 -1.61 7.39
CA SER A 78 8.15 -0.40 7.91
C SER A 78 8.27 0.70 6.84
N SER A 79 8.65 0.34 5.62
CA SER A 79 8.76 1.32 4.55
C SER A 79 7.41 1.92 4.15
N HIS A 80 6.36 1.11 4.18
CA HIS A 80 4.99 1.58 3.91
C HIS A 80 4.51 2.54 5.01
N GLU A 81 4.82 2.23 6.27
CA GLU A 81 4.47 3.12 7.38
C GLU A 81 5.23 4.44 7.32
N LYS A 82 6.50 4.42 6.91
CA LYS A 82 7.28 5.64 6.69
C LYS A 82 6.68 6.50 5.59
N LEU A 83 6.26 5.85 4.49
CA LEU A 83 5.59 6.56 3.41
C LEU A 83 4.35 7.29 3.91
N LEU A 84 3.53 6.63 4.70
CA LEU A 84 2.34 7.26 5.28
C LEU A 84 2.71 8.44 6.17
N ARG A 85 3.74 8.32 7.01
CA ARG A 85 4.19 9.43 7.87
C ARG A 85 4.62 10.63 7.05
N TYR A 86 5.35 10.42 5.97
CA TYR A 86 5.77 11.52 5.09
C TYR A 86 4.56 12.21 4.43
N ILE A 87 3.57 11.41 4.01
CA ILE A 87 2.35 11.96 3.41
C ILE A 87 1.57 12.80 4.43
N ILE A 88 1.40 12.30 5.65
CA ILE A 88 0.71 13.01 6.72
C ILE A 88 1.42 14.33 7.05
N ALA A 89 2.74 14.31 7.08
CA ALA A 89 3.55 15.50 7.37
C ALA A 89 3.61 16.48 6.20
N GLY A 90 3.12 16.10 5.02
CA GLY A 90 3.23 16.94 3.83
C GLY A 90 4.63 16.97 3.23
N ASP A 91 5.49 16.03 3.61
CA ASP A 91 6.86 15.94 3.13
C ASP A 91 6.91 15.19 1.80
N LEU A 92 6.57 15.88 0.73
CA LEU A 92 6.43 15.29 -0.60
C LEU A 92 7.75 14.75 -1.15
N LYS A 93 8.86 15.41 -0.84
CA LYS A 93 10.18 14.97 -1.31
C LYS A 93 10.53 13.58 -0.78
N ASN A 94 10.42 13.39 0.54
CA ASN A 94 10.71 12.10 1.16
C ASN A 94 9.64 11.06 0.84
N ALA A 95 8.39 11.47 0.69
CA ALA A 95 7.32 10.56 0.27
C ALA A 95 7.62 9.96 -1.12
N ARG A 96 8.08 10.78 -2.07
CA ARG A 96 8.45 10.32 -3.41
C ARG A 96 9.63 9.35 -3.37
N LYS A 97 10.66 9.69 -2.58
CA LYS A 97 11.82 8.81 -2.42
C LYS A 97 11.42 7.45 -1.86
N MET A 98 10.56 7.45 -0.83
CA MET A 98 10.12 6.21 -0.21
C MET A 98 9.24 5.39 -1.16
N ALA A 99 8.33 6.03 -1.89
CA ALA A 99 7.50 5.35 -2.86
C ALA A 99 8.34 4.68 -3.95
N THR A 100 9.38 5.35 -4.43
CA THR A 100 10.33 4.80 -5.40
C THR A 100 11.04 3.57 -4.84
N ARG A 101 11.50 3.65 -3.61
CA ARG A 101 12.17 2.51 -2.95
C ARG A 101 11.25 1.32 -2.79
N ILE A 102 10.00 1.54 -2.44
CA ILE A 102 9.00 0.47 -2.29
C ILE A 102 8.82 -0.28 -3.62
N VAL A 103 8.77 0.45 -4.74
CA VAL A 103 8.63 -0.16 -6.06
C VAL A 103 9.88 -0.93 -6.47
N GLU A 104 11.06 -0.39 -6.18
CA GLU A 104 12.34 -0.99 -6.57
C GLU A 104 12.78 -2.13 -5.64
N GLU A 105 12.37 -2.08 -4.38
CA GLU A 105 12.77 -3.04 -3.34
C GLU A 105 11.54 -3.55 -2.59
N PRO A 106 10.64 -4.24 -3.29
CA PRO A 106 9.38 -4.71 -2.68
C PRO A 106 9.58 -5.88 -1.66
#